data_bb8922261057e4be64bab660175e1f34
#
_entry.id   bb8922261057e4be64bab660175e1f34
#
_cell.length_a   1.000
_cell.length_b   1.000
_cell.length_c   1.000
_cell.angle_alpha   90.00
_cell.angle_beta   90.00
_cell.angle_gamma   90.00
#
_symmetry.space_group_name_H-M   'P 1'
#
loop_
_entity.id
_entity.type
_entity.pdbx_description
1 polymer ?
#
loop_
_entity_poly.entity_id
_entity_poly.type
_entity_poly.pdbx_seq_one_letter_code
_entity_poly.pdbx_strand_id
1 'polypeptide(L)'
;AVYIIYNNHSDLSAINFRSVLRTVLLGQAAPHLYFVVIIFQFYLIFPFLRHYINREPCKCILGAFVITYGIQKLFYFRRLGTDLIPNVLQPYLWLLFPTWIFYFVTGAVLSEYRLTLIQKITSQNTVTILFVTFLFSGVYVIESHITGNIESIKTSLDLYVPLVLLSTFSVWKYAEKIHASHIAVKILSKHSMTIYFMH
;
A
#
# COMPACT_ATOMS: atom_id res chain seq x y z
N ALA A 1 -14.41 19.16 4.34
CA ALA A 1 -15.46 20.17 4.02
C ALA A 1 -15.02 21.07 2.87
N VAL A 2 -13.84 21.69 2.91
CA VAL A 2 -13.36 22.63 1.86
C VAL A 2 -13.30 21.97 0.48
N TYR A 3 -12.84 20.73 0.36
CA TYR A 3 -12.71 20.01 -0.91
C TYR A 3 -14.08 19.62 -1.49
N ILE A 4 -15.05 19.28 -0.66
CA ILE A 4 -16.43 19.01 -1.09
C ILE A 4 -17.07 20.29 -1.62
N ILE A 5 -16.81 21.43 -0.99
CA ILE A 5 -17.29 22.74 -1.42
C ILE A 5 -16.61 23.14 -2.75
N TYR A 6 -15.32 22.84 -2.92
CA TYR A 6 -14.58 23.15 -4.13
C TYR A 6 -15.06 22.35 -5.37
N ASN A 7 -15.43 21.08 -5.21
CA ASN A 7 -15.94 20.25 -6.31
C ASN A 7 -17.41 20.48 -6.65
N ASN A 8 -18.20 21.04 -5.73
CA ASN A 8 -19.62 21.37 -5.96
C ASN A 8 -19.82 22.88 -6.22
N HIS A 9 -19.15 23.41 -7.22
CA HIS A 9 -19.15 24.85 -7.56
C HIS A 9 -20.53 25.48 -7.85
N SER A 10 -21.64 24.73 -7.92
CA SER A 10 -22.90 25.27 -8.40
C SER A 10 -24.05 25.28 -7.38
N ASP A 11 -24.06 24.48 -6.31
CA ASP A 11 -25.21 24.48 -5.40
C ASP A 11 -24.88 24.05 -3.96
N LEU A 12 -24.63 25.02 -3.09
CA LEU A 12 -24.49 24.80 -1.65
C LEU A 12 -25.78 24.26 -1.01
N SER A 13 -26.94 24.47 -1.64
CA SER A 13 -28.25 23.97 -1.20
C SER A 13 -28.41 22.45 -1.38
N ALA A 14 -27.62 21.83 -2.23
CA ALA A 14 -27.66 20.39 -2.49
C ALA A 14 -26.80 19.55 -1.51
N ILE A 15 -26.10 20.17 -0.56
CA ILE A 15 -25.25 19.48 0.42
C ILE A 15 -26.14 18.80 1.46
N ASN A 16 -26.53 17.56 1.20
CA ASN A 16 -27.24 16.73 2.16
C ASN A 16 -26.23 16.13 3.16
N PHE A 17 -26.51 16.21 4.46
CA PHE A 17 -25.71 15.58 5.52
C PHE A 17 -25.36 14.11 5.22
N ARG A 18 -26.28 13.37 4.64
CA ARG A 18 -26.10 11.98 4.25
C ARG A 18 -25.02 11.80 3.16
N SER A 19 -24.97 12.71 2.19
CA SER A 19 -23.94 12.67 1.13
C SER A 19 -22.57 13.03 1.67
N VAL A 20 -22.47 14.01 2.55
CA VAL A 20 -21.24 14.41 3.24
C VAL A 20 -20.71 13.26 4.10
N LEU A 21 -21.57 12.65 4.92
CA LEU A 21 -21.20 11.52 5.76
C LEU A 21 -20.71 10.33 4.92
N ARG A 22 -21.39 10.01 3.83
CA ARG A 22 -20.95 8.95 2.90
C ARG A 22 -19.59 9.26 2.29
N THR A 23 -19.39 10.47 1.81
CA THR A 23 -18.11 10.91 1.20
C THR A 23 -16.94 10.83 2.20
N VAL A 24 -17.19 11.22 3.45
CA VAL A 24 -16.18 11.14 4.52
C VAL A 24 -15.89 9.70 4.92
N LEU A 25 -16.94 8.87 5.14
CA LEU A 25 -16.79 7.47 5.56
C LEU A 25 -16.12 6.60 4.48
N LEU A 26 -16.34 6.92 3.21
CA LEU A 26 -15.72 6.21 2.09
C LEU A 26 -14.34 6.79 1.70
N GLY A 27 -13.85 7.81 2.41
CA GLY A 27 -12.59 8.45 2.09
C GLY A 27 -12.57 9.15 0.72
N GLN A 28 -13.75 9.48 0.17
CA GLN A 28 -13.89 10.11 -1.15
C GLN A 28 -13.74 11.63 -1.11
N ALA A 29 -13.56 12.21 0.08
CA ALA A 29 -13.41 13.66 0.26
C ALA A 29 -12.09 14.21 -0.32
N ALA A 30 -11.07 13.36 -0.48
CA ALA A 30 -9.84 13.66 -1.21
C ALA A 30 -9.21 12.35 -1.73
N PRO A 31 -8.46 12.39 -2.84
CA PRO A 31 -7.92 11.19 -3.49
C PRO A 31 -7.08 10.29 -2.59
N HIS A 32 -6.45 10.83 -1.55
CA HIS A 32 -5.60 10.11 -0.61
C HIS A 32 -6.33 9.62 0.65
N LEU A 33 -7.54 10.11 0.95
CA LEU A 33 -8.24 9.74 2.20
C LEU A 33 -8.77 8.29 2.22
N TYR A 34 -8.91 7.64 1.07
CA TYR A 34 -9.28 6.23 1.01
C TYR A 34 -8.33 5.33 1.82
N PHE A 35 -7.06 5.71 1.92
CA PHE A 35 -6.06 4.98 2.67
C PHE A 35 -6.37 4.91 4.17
N VAL A 36 -6.99 5.95 4.73
CA VAL A 36 -7.43 5.96 6.14
C VAL A 36 -8.45 4.87 6.40
N VAL A 37 -9.39 4.68 5.47
CA VAL A 37 -10.42 3.62 5.55
C VAL A 37 -9.76 2.23 5.51
N ILE A 38 -8.76 2.05 4.66
CA ILE A 38 -8.01 0.79 4.55
C ILE A 38 -7.22 0.51 5.84
N ILE A 39 -6.50 1.51 6.37
CA ILE A 39 -5.75 1.37 7.62
C ILE A 39 -6.68 1.00 8.77
N PHE A 40 -7.84 1.63 8.88
CA PHE A 40 -8.81 1.31 9.93
C PHE A 40 -9.26 -0.16 9.86
N GLN A 41 -9.53 -0.69 8.67
CA GLN A 41 -9.85 -2.10 8.46
C GLN A 41 -8.69 -3.00 8.92
N PHE A 42 -7.44 -2.63 8.61
CA PHE A 42 -6.28 -3.39 9.04
C PHE A 42 -6.10 -3.38 10.57
N TYR A 43 -6.35 -2.27 11.24
CA TYR A 43 -6.32 -2.24 12.71
C TYR A 43 -7.33 -3.22 13.34
N LEU A 44 -8.51 -3.38 12.75
CA LEU A 44 -9.51 -4.34 13.23
C LEU A 44 -9.09 -5.79 12.99
N ILE A 45 -8.39 -6.08 11.90
CA ILE A 45 -8.03 -7.44 11.49
C ILE A 45 -6.66 -7.84 12.06
N PHE A 46 -5.78 -6.89 12.35
CA PHE A 46 -4.41 -7.14 12.77
C PHE A 46 -4.26 -8.06 13.98
N PRO A 47 -5.08 -7.98 15.05
CA PRO A 47 -5.00 -8.91 16.18
C PRO A 47 -5.12 -10.39 15.75
N PHE A 48 -5.98 -10.67 14.78
CA PHE A 48 -6.14 -12.00 14.22
C PHE A 48 -4.96 -12.40 13.33
N LEU A 49 -4.54 -11.50 12.44
CA LEU A 49 -3.41 -11.75 11.55
C LEU A 49 -2.10 -11.95 12.30
N ARG A 50 -1.86 -11.23 13.38
CA ARG A 50 -0.64 -11.34 14.20
C ARG A 50 -0.39 -12.75 14.69
N HIS A 51 -1.44 -13.46 15.08
CA HIS A 51 -1.31 -14.85 15.53
C HIS A 51 -0.74 -15.76 14.43
N TYR A 52 -1.23 -15.61 13.19
CA TYR A 52 -0.76 -16.39 12.03
C TYR A 52 0.63 -15.94 11.55
N ILE A 53 0.91 -14.64 11.56
CA ILE A 53 2.22 -14.07 11.21
C ILE A 53 3.31 -14.65 12.11
N ASN A 54 3.05 -14.77 13.42
CA ASN A 54 4.02 -15.29 14.37
C ASN A 54 4.23 -16.80 14.24
N ARG A 55 3.22 -17.55 13.84
CA ARG A 55 3.31 -19.00 13.69
C ARG A 55 3.89 -19.44 12.35
N GLU A 56 3.39 -18.89 11.26
CA GLU A 56 3.68 -19.34 9.92
C GLU A 56 3.80 -18.16 8.94
N PRO A 57 4.84 -17.32 9.08
CA PRO A 57 4.97 -16.08 8.32
C PRO A 57 4.96 -16.30 6.79
N CYS A 58 5.64 -17.36 6.31
CA CYS A 58 5.70 -17.66 4.88
C CYS A 58 4.32 -18.03 4.29
N LYS A 59 3.55 -18.85 5.02
CA LYS A 59 2.19 -19.21 4.57
C LYS A 59 1.26 -18.01 4.61
N CYS A 60 1.43 -17.14 5.61
CA CYS A 60 0.65 -15.90 5.73
C CYS A 60 0.92 -14.95 4.55
N ILE A 61 2.20 -14.75 4.19
CA ILE A 61 2.57 -13.96 3.00
C ILE A 61 2.00 -14.58 1.73
N LEU A 62 2.16 -15.90 1.54
CA LEU A 62 1.65 -16.59 0.35
C LEU A 62 0.13 -16.49 0.24
N GLY A 63 -0.60 -16.72 1.32
CA GLY A 63 -2.06 -16.59 1.36
C GLY A 63 -2.51 -15.16 1.04
N ALA A 64 -1.85 -14.16 1.63
CA ALA A 64 -2.12 -12.75 1.36
C ALA A 64 -1.82 -12.39 -0.11
N PHE A 65 -0.73 -12.91 -0.68
CA PHE A 65 -0.40 -12.75 -2.10
C PHE A 65 -1.49 -13.32 -3.00
N VAL A 66 -1.93 -14.56 -2.76
CA VAL A 66 -2.98 -15.20 -3.55
C VAL A 66 -4.29 -14.40 -3.51
N ILE A 67 -4.67 -13.88 -2.35
CA ILE A 67 -5.87 -13.05 -2.19
C ILE A 67 -5.74 -11.76 -3.00
N THR A 68 -4.66 -11.00 -2.81
CA THR A 68 -4.43 -9.72 -3.52
C THR A 68 -4.35 -9.94 -5.03
N TYR A 69 -3.57 -10.92 -5.48
CA TYR A 69 -3.43 -11.27 -6.88
C TYR A 69 -4.76 -11.70 -7.52
N GLY A 70 -5.55 -12.52 -6.82
CA GLY A 70 -6.88 -12.94 -7.28
C GLY A 70 -7.81 -11.74 -7.51
N ILE A 71 -7.84 -10.80 -6.57
CA ILE A 71 -8.65 -9.57 -6.71
C ILE A 71 -8.15 -8.71 -7.87
N GLN A 72 -6.83 -8.55 -8.02
CA GLN A 72 -6.25 -7.80 -9.15
C GLN A 72 -6.63 -8.43 -10.50
N LYS A 73 -6.65 -9.78 -10.59
CA LYS A 73 -7.10 -10.47 -11.80
C LYS A 73 -8.59 -10.25 -12.07
N LEU A 74 -9.43 -10.17 -11.05
CA LEU A 74 -10.84 -9.81 -11.23
C LEU A 74 -10.99 -8.41 -11.85
N PHE A 75 -10.19 -7.43 -11.42
CA PHE A 75 -10.15 -6.10 -12.05
C PHE A 75 -9.67 -6.17 -13.51
N TYR A 76 -8.65 -6.98 -13.78
CA TYR A 76 -8.11 -7.14 -15.13
C TYR A 76 -9.12 -7.78 -16.08
N PHE A 77 -9.77 -8.89 -15.71
CA PHE A 77 -10.78 -9.55 -16.53
C PHE A 77 -11.96 -8.65 -16.87
N ARG A 78 -12.34 -7.78 -15.95
CA ARG A 78 -13.37 -6.80 -16.23
C ARG A 78 -12.97 -5.81 -17.34
N ARG A 79 -11.73 -5.35 -17.39
CA ARG A 79 -11.25 -4.50 -18.49
C ARG A 79 -11.36 -5.19 -19.86
N LEU A 80 -11.37 -6.52 -19.85
CA LEU A 80 -11.59 -7.34 -21.05
C LEU A 80 -13.08 -7.56 -21.38
N GLY A 81 -13.99 -6.90 -20.64
CA GLY A 81 -15.45 -6.96 -20.90
C GLY A 81 -16.17 -8.12 -20.24
N THR A 82 -15.56 -8.80 -19.26
CA THR A 82 -16.24 -9.87 -18.52
C THR A 82 -16.86 -9.28 -17.24
N ASP A 83 -18.18 -9.28 -17.12
CA ASP A 83 -18.94 -8.77 -15.97
C ASP A 83 -18.97 -9.80 -14.82
N LEU A 84 -17.80 -10.20 -14.31
CA LEU A 84 -17.68 -11.11 -13.17
C LEU A 84 -18.06 -10.43 -11.83
N ILE A 85 -18.08 -9.10 -11.79
CA ILE A 85 -18.35 -8.32 -10.59
C ILE A 85 -19.53 -7.37 -10.86
N PRO A 86 -20.55 -7.35 -9.99
CA PRO A 86 -21.65 -6.39 -10.12
C PRO A 86 -21.12 -4.95 -10.14
N ASN A 87 -21.68 -4.13 -11.05
CA ASN A 87 -21.27 -2.73 -11.24
C ASN A 87 -21.36 -1.89 -9.95
N VAL A 88 -22.27 -2.25 -9.04
CA VAL A 88 -22.48 -1.58 -7.75
C VAL A 88 -21.32 -1.78 -6.78
N LEU A 89 -20.65 -2.95 -6.80
CA LEU A 89 -19.55 -3.29 -5.86
C LEU A 89 -18.20 -2.76 -6.31
N GLN A 90 -18.06 -2.50 -7.60
CA GLN A 90 -16.78 -2.13 -8.20
C GLN A 90 -16.10 -0.90 -7.57
N PRO A 91 -16.79 0.25 -7.35
CA PRO A 91 -16.13 1.42 -6.80
C PRO A 91 -15.65 1.23 -5.36
N TYR A 92 -16.04 0.13 -4.72
CA TYR A 92 -15.70 -0.16 -3.32
C TYR A 92 -14.60 -1.23 -3.17
N LEU A 93 -14.36 -2.06 -4.17
CA LEU A 93 -13.38 -3.16 -4.06
C LEU A 93 -11.97 -2.68 -3.74
N TRP A 94 -11.56 -1.55 -4.30
CA TRP A 94 -10.24 -0.97 -4.03
C TRP A 94 -10.13 -0.31 -2.64
N LEU A 95 -11.28 -0.07 -1.96
CA LEU A 95 -11.33 0.40 -0.57
C LEU A 95 -11.27 -0.74 0.44
N LEU A 96 -11.40 -2.00 -0.02
CA LEU A 96 -11.43 -3.13 0.87
C LEU A 96 -10.03 -3.64 1.17
N PHE A 97 -9.80 -4.04 2.43
CA PHE A 97 -8.51 -4.55 2.90
C PHE A 97 -7.95 -5.74 2.09
N PRO A 98 -8.76 -6.66 1.49
CA PRO A 98 -8.20 -7.80 0.77
C PRO A 98 -7.38 -7.39 -0.47
N THR A 99 -7.68 -6.24 -1.06
CA THR A 99 -6.90 -5.69 -2.19
C THR A 99 -5.47 -5.32 -1.77
N TRP A 100 -5.26 -5.01 -0.50
CA TRP A 100 -4.02 -4.47 0.04
C TRP A 100 -3.36 -5.41 1.07
N ILE A 101 -3.99 -6.57 1.36
CA ILE A 101 -3.57 -7.44 2.46
C ILE A 101 -2.14 -7.97 2.28
N PHE A 102 -1.69 -8.21 1.04
CA PHE A 102 -0.34 -8.66 0.75
C PHE A 102 0.72 -7.64 1.22
N TYR A 103 0.52 -6.37 0.91
CA TYR A 103 1.45 -5.31 1.30
C TYR A 103 1.50 -5.14 2.83
N PHE A 104 0.33 -5.20 3.46
CA PHE A 104 0.21 -5.09 4.91
C PHE A 104 0.88 -6.27 5.63
N VAL A 105 0.59 -7.51 5.22
CA VAL A 105 1.19 -8.71 5.81
C VAL A 105 2.70 -8.75 5.58
N THR A 106 3.16 -8.38 4.39
CA THR A 106 4.60 -8.31 4.09
C THR A 106 5.29 -7.28 5.00
N GLY A 107 4.72 -6.10 5.15
CA GLY A 107 5.24 -5.08 6.07
C GLY A 107 5.26 -5.54 7.53
N ALA A 108 4.19 -6.21 7.99
CA ALA A 108 4.10 -6.73 9.34
C ALA A 108 5.13 -7.84 9.61
N VAL A 109 5.31 -8.78 8.68
CA VAL A 109 6.35 -9.83 8.78
C VAL A 109 7.74 -9.22 8.78
N LEU A 110 8.03 -8.28 7.88
CA LEU A 110 9.33 -7.61 7.85
C LEU A 110 9.60 -6.84 9.15
N SER A 111 8.59 -6.22 9.73
CA SER A 111 8.70 -5.51 11.01
C SER A 111 8.99 -6.46 12.17
N GLU A 112 8.30 -7.60 12.25
CA GLU A 112 8.49 -8.61 13.31
C GLU A 112 9.88 -9.24 13.24
N TYR A 113 10.34 -9.59 12.03
CA TYR A 113 11.63 -10.25 11.81
C TYR A 113 12.78 -9.29 11.47
N ARG A 114 12.59 -7.97 11.64
CA ARG A 114 13.54 -6.92 11.24
C ARG A 114 14.97 -7.16 11.75
N LEU A 115 15.14 -7.51 13.01
CA LEU A 115 16.46 -7.71 13.62
C LEU A 115 17.19 -8.90 13.00
N THR A 116 16.49 -10.01 12.82
CA THR A 116 17.01 -11.22 12.18
C THR A 116 17.41 -10.94 10.73
N LEU A 117 16.58 -10.18 10.01
CA LEU A 117 16.85 -9.79 8.61
C LEU A 117 18.09 -8.89 8.51
N ILE A 118 18.17 -7.86 9.35
CA ILE A 118 19.31 -6.93 9.39
C ILE A 118 20.60 -7.67 9.70
N GLN A 119 20.59 -8.66 10.61
CA GLN A 119 21.77 -9.47 10.93
C GLN A 119 22.21 -10.36 9.77
N LYS A 120 21.26 -10.95 9.04
CA LYS A 120 21.53 -11.84 7.90
C LYS A 120 21.95 -11.12 6.62
N ILE A 121 21.59 -9.84 6.46
CA ILE A 121 21.94 -9.07 5.27
C ILE A 121 23.42 -8.70 5.32
N THR A 122 24.18 -9.23 4.38
CA THR A 122 25.61 -8.87 4.12
C THR A 122 25.69 -7.72 3.12
N SER A 123 26.89 -7.13 2.97
CA SER A 123 27.12 -6.09 1.95
C SER A 123 26.85 -6.61 0.54
N GLN A 124 27.27 -7.84 0.25
CA GLN A 124 27.05 -8.49 -1.05
C GLN A 124 25.55 -8.67 -1.32
N ASN A 125 24.77 -9.12 -0.33
CA ASN A 125 23.33 -9.25 -0.46
C ASN A 125 22.67 -7.89 -0.68
N THR A 126 23.17 -6.82 -0.05
CA THR A 126 22.63 -5.46 -0.25
C THR A 126 22.77 -5.02 -1.70
N VAL A 127 23.94 -5.18 -2.31
CA VAL A 127 24.14 -4.83 -3.73
C VAL A 127 23.20 -5.63 -4.62
N THR A 128 23.08 -6.93 -4.38
CA THR A 128 22.17 -7.80 -5.14
C THR A 128 20.69 -7.35 -4.98
N ILE A 129 20.25 -7.06 -3.75
CA ILE A 129 18.89 -6.58 -3.48
C ILE A 129 18.63 -5.26 -4.21
N LEU A 130 19.56 -4.30 -4.14
CA LEU A 130 19.41 -3.01 -4.83
C LEU A 130 19.37 -3.19 -6.36
N PHE A 131 20.22 -4.05 -6.91
CA PHE A 131 20.22 -4.33 -8.34
C PHE A 131 18.91 -4.98 -8.80
N VAL A 132 18.41 -5.98 -8.08
CA VAL A 132 17.12 -6.62 -8.37
C VAL A 132 15.97 -5.61 -8.24
N THR A 133 15.98 -4.78 -7.22
CA THR A 133 14.97 -3.72 -7.05
C THR A 133 14.99 -2.73 -8.20
N PHE A 134 16.18 -2.34 -8.68
CA PHE A 134 16.33 -1.48 -9.85
C PHE A 134 15.76 -2.13 -11.12
N LEU A 135 16.03 -3.43 -11.36
CA LEU A 135 15.45 -4.14 -12.50
C LEU A 135 13.92 -4.18 -12.44
N PHE A 136 13.35 -4.48 -11.26
CA PHE A 136 11.88 -4.49 -11.09
C PHE A 136 11.24 -3.11 -11.19
N SER A 137 11.96 -2.04 -10.83
CA SER A 137 11.49 -0.67 -11.10
C SER A 137 11.37 -0.41 -12.60
N GLY A 138 12.32 -0.91 -13.40
CA GLY A 138 12.25 -0.88 -14.87
C GLY A 138 11.03 -1.63 -15.42
N VAL A 139 10.76 -2.84 -14.91
CA VAL A 139 9.57 -3.61 -15.29
C VAL A 139 8.28 -2.84 -14.99
N TYR A 140 8.19 -2.23 -13.80
CA TYR A 140 7.03 -1.41 -13.42
C TYR A 140 6.83 -0.20 -14.37
N VAL A 141 7.93 0.50 -14.73
CA VAL A 141 7.87 1.63 -15.66
C VAL A 141 7.42 1.19 -17.03
N ILE A 142 7.95 0.08 -17.55
CA ILE A 142 7.56 -0.50 -18.85
C ILE A 142 6.07 -0.90 -18.83
N GLU A 143 5.62 -1.61 -17.80
CA GLU A 143 4.20 -1.97 -17.65
C GLU A 143 3.32 -0.72 -17.60
N SER A 144 3.75 0.33 -16.89
CA SER A 144 3.02 1.60 -16.80
C SER A 144 2.93 2.30 -18.13
N HIS A 145 4.00 2.26 -18.93
CA HIS A 145 4.03 2.85 -20.26
C HIS A 145 3.12 2.09 -21.26
N ILE A 146 3.17 0.76 -21.25
CA ILE A 146 2.35 -0.09 -22.14
C ILE A 146 0.87 0.03 -21.79
N THR A 147 0.52 0.04 -20.49
CA THR A 147 -0.88 0.10 -20.05
C THR A 147 -1.47 1.51 -20.09
N GLY A 148 -0.65 2.55 -20.31
CA GLY A 148 -1.07 3.95 -20.32
C GLY A 148 -1.58 4.51 -18.99
N ASN A 149 -1.49 3.72 -17.92
CA ASN A 149 -2.05 4.05 -16.61
C ASN A 149 -1.01 3.91 -15.51
N ILE A 150 -0.89 4.93 -14.66
CA ILE A 150 -0.13 4.87 -13.41
C ILE A 150 -1.11 4.47 -12.30
N GLU A 151 -1.54 3.21 -12.30
CA GLU A 151 -2.44 2.71 -11.25
C GLU A 151 -1.66 1.97 -10.18
N SER A 152 -2.16 2.07 -8.94
CA SER A 152 -1.61 1.37 -7.77
C SER A 152 -1.92 -0.14 -7.76
N ILE A 153 -2.75 -0.62 -8.71
CA ILE A 153 -3.16 -2.03 -8.78
C ILE A 153 -2.52 -2.65 -10.03
N LYS A 154 -1.27 -3.06 -9.89
CA LYS A 154 -0.50 -3.73 -10.94
C LYS A 154 0.24 -4.94 -10.39
N THR A 155 0.32 -6.00 -11.18
CA THR A 155 1.01 -7.22 -10.79
C THR A 155 2.51 -7.00 -10.55
N SER A 156 3.14 -6.08 -11.29
CA SER A 156 4.55 -5.74 -11.06
C SER A 156 4.80 -5.10 -9.69
N LEU A 157 3.81 -4.37 -9.13
CA LEU A 157 3.91 -3.79 -7.80
C LEU A 157 3.97 -4.84 -6.70
N ASP A 158 3.32 -5.99 -6.87
CA ASP A 158 3.32 -7.06 -5.86
C ASP A 158 4.74 -7.62 -5.61
N LEU A 159 5.60 -7.57 -6.62
CA LEU A 159 7.01 -7.94 -6.47
C LEU A 159 7.91 -6.75 -6.16
N TYR A 160 7.62 -5.59 -6.74
CA TYR A 160 8.42 -4.39 -6.55
C TYR A 160 8.37 -3.84 -5.13
N VAL A 161 7.18 -3.75 -4.51
CA VAL A 161 7.02 -3.17 -3.15
C VAL A 161 7.79 -3.95 -2.07
N PRO A 162 7.71 -5.30 -1.99
CA PRO A 162 8.55 -6.05 -1.06
C PRO A 162 10.06 -5.85 -1.27
N LEU A 163 10.50 -5.74 -2.53
CA LEU A 163 11.90 -5.46 -2.86
C LEU A 163 12.34 -4.08 -2.41
N VAL A 164 11.49 -3.05 -2.57
CA VAL A 164 11.74 -1.70 -2.06
C VAL A 164 11.87 -1.71 -0.54
N LEU A 165 10.98 -2.42 0.17
CA LEU A 165 11.07 -2.56 1.62
C LEU A 165 12.37 -3.25 2.04
N LEU A 166 12.75 -4.36 1.41
CA LEU A 166 14.02 -5.05 1.67
C LEU A 166 15.22 -4.16 1.36
N SER A 167 15.18 -3.39 0.28
CA SER A 167 16.22 -2.41 -0.06
C SER A 167 16.37 -1.35 1.01
N THR A 168 15.25 -0.82 1.50
CA THR A 168 15.22 0.16 2.59
C THR A 168 15.87 -0.40 3.85
N PHE A 169 15.54 -1.63 4.25
CA PHE A 169 16.19 -2.30 5.39
C PHE A 169 17.68 -2.53 5.16
N SER A 170 18.06 -2.89 3.93
CA SER A 170 19.47 -3.13 3.59
C SER A 170 20.29 -1.85 3.66
N VAL A 171 19.77 -0.75 3.15
CA VAL A 171 20.43 0.57 3.20
C VAL A 171 20.43 1.13 4.62
N TRP A 172 19.36 0.93 5.39
CA TRP A 172 19.24 1.39 6.77
C TRP A 172 20.40 0.92 7.65
N LYS A 173 20.84 -0.33 7.47
CA LYS A 173 21.99 -0.90 8.19
C LYS A 173 23.26 -0.06 8.06
N TYR A 174 23.48 0.59 6.91
CA TYR A 174 24.64 1.47 6.67
C TYR A 174 24.33 2.90 7.11
N ALA A 175 23.11 3.38 6.91
CA ALA A 175 22.69 4.72 7.32
C ALA A 175 22.69 4.88 8.84
N GLU A 176 22.48 3.81 9.60
CA GLU A 176 22.51 3.83 11.08
C GLU A 176 23.86 4.27 11.65
N LYS A 177 24.94 4.10 10.88
CA LYS A 177 26.27 4.59 11.27
C LYS A 177 26.44 6.10 11.12
N ILE A 178 25.52 6.78 10.44
CA ILE A 178 25.57 8.22 10.17
C ILE A 178 24.64 8.94 11.16
N HIS A 179 25.21 9.63 12.15
CA HIS A 179 24.45 10.32 13.21
C HIS A 179 23.39 11.31 12.70
N ALA A 180 23.65 11.98 11.58
CA ALA A 180 22.71 12.92 10.94
C ALA A 180 21.42 12.23 10.44
N SER A 181 21.49 10.95 10.07
CA SER A 181 20.33 10.20 9.59
C SER A 181 19.28 9.98 10.69
N HIS A 182 19.71 9.79 11.94
CA HIS A 182 18.79 9.59 13.08
C HIS A 182 17.89 10.79 13.33
N ILE A 183 18.43 12.01 13.23
CA ILE A 183 17.65 13.26 13.45
C ILE A 183 16.66 13.44 12.32
N ALA A 184 17.09 13.31 11.07
CA ALA A 184 16.23 13.46 9.90
C ALA A 184 15.08 12.43 9.89
N VAL A 185 15.38 11.16 10.16
CA VAL A 185 14.36 10.09 10.22
C VAL A 185 13.40 10.30 11.38
N LYS A 186 13.87 10.74 12.55
CA LYS A 186 13.01 11.04 13.69
C LYS A 186 12.05 12.19 13.40
N ILE A 187 12.52 13.24 12.71
CA ILE A 187 11.68 14.37 12.30
C ILE A 187 10.64 13.92 11.25
N LEU A 188 11.08 13.21 10.19
CA LEU A 188 10.19 12.71 9.15
C LEU A 188 9.16 11.73 9.69
N SER A 189 9.55 10.81 10.56
CA SER A 189 8.64 9.86 11.21
C SER A 189 7.59 10.57 12.06
N LYS A 190 8.00 11.56 12.85
CA LYS A 190 7.09 12.35 13.70
C LYS A 190 6.06 13.12 12.89
N HIS A 191 6.43 13.60 11.71
CA HIS A 191 5.57 14.45 10.86
C HIS A 191 4.99 13.70 9.65
N SER A 192 5.24 12.40 9.51
CA SER A 192 4.82 11.62 8.33
C SER A 192 3.32 11.69 8.05
N MET A 193 2.49 11.57 9.09
CA MET A 193 1.03 11.69 8.94
C MET A 193 0.61 13.12 8.55
N THR A 194 1.25 14.13 9.13
CA THR A 194 0.97 15.54 8.77
C THR A 194 1.34 15.81 7.32
N ILE A 195 2.51 15.33 6.87
CA ILE A 195 2.96 15.45 5.47
C ILE A 195 1.96 14.74 4.54
N TYR A 196 1.53 13.54 4.91
CA TYR A 196 0.56 12.78 4.13
C TYR A 196 -0.80 13.51 3.97
N PHE A 197 -1.31 14.15 5.04
CA PHE A 197 -2.57 14.88 4.97
C PHE A 197 -2.47 16.24 4.28
N MET A 198 -1.28 16.82 4.18
CA MET A 198 -1.06 18.11 3.53
C MET A 198 -0.81 17.97 2.01
N HIS A 199 -0.40 16.79 1.54
CA HIS A 199 -0.14 16.51 0.13
C HIS A 199 -1.43 16.14 -0.59
#